data_2c043262cd9bd4cde2db83896cd24133
#
_entry.id   2c043262cd9bd4cde2db83896cd24133
#
_cell.length_a   1.000
_cell.length_b   1.000
_cell.length_c   1.000
_cell.angle_alpha   90.00
_cell.angle_beta   90.00
_cell.angle_gamma   90.00
#
_symmetry.space_group_name_H-M   'P 1'
#
loop_
_entity.id
_entity.type
_entity.pdbx_description
1 polymer ?
#
loop_
_entity_poly.entity_id
_entity_poly.type
_entity_poly.pdbx_seq_one_letter_code
_entity_poly.pdbx_strand_id
1 'polypeptide(L)'
;FVKKYALEGKAEIGMHLHAWNNPPMYQLEVAQEGAPYLIEYPDDVMEAKIKFLTNLIFERTGIKPVSHRAGRWATNEKYFELLSKYGYVVDCSVTPHVDWKTSLGQTEGSCGSDYSSAKDKPYSIDTSNGSSVLEVPVTILRSHKLFLKTSSAKNLARSIWHAMKGTELWIRPNGDNLEEMKYVLDQTYVSDRDYAMFMIHSSELMPGGSPTFKDERSIEKLYKDLEALFAYASVKYEGIRLRDLSNGKESSANKRTL
;
A
#
# COMPACT_ATOMS: atom_id res chain seq x y z
N PHE A 1 8.24 -19.42 5.59
CA PHE A 1 8.28 -19.05 4.17
C PHE A 1 8.94 -17.68 4.00
N VAL A 2 8.29 -16.57 4.37
CA VAL A 2 8.78 -15.20 4.15
C VAL A 2 10.18 -14.94 4.70
N LYS A 3 10.49 -15.42 5.93
CA LYS A 3 11.82 -15.31 6.55
C LYS A 3 12.94 -15.86 5.66
N LYS A 4 12.71 -17.00 4.98
CA LYS A 4 13.71 -17.61 4.07
C LYS A 4 14.09 -16.63 2.95
N TYR A 5 13.08 -16.10 2.24
CA TYR A 5 13.31 -15.18 1.13
C TYR A 5 13.91 -13.83 1.58
N ALA A 6 13.55 -13.38 2.80
CA ALA A 6 14.13 -12.16 3.36
C ALA A 6 15.64 -12.34 3.68
N LEU A 7 16.03 -13.51 4.22
CA LEU A 7 17.45 -13.84 4.47
C LEU A 7 18.25 -14.01 3.18
N GLU A 8 17.61 -14.49 2.11
CA GLU A 8 18.20 -14.56 0.76
C GLU A 8 18.26 -13.21 0.04
N GLY A 9 17.77 -12.12 0.65
CA GLY A 9 17.73 -10.80 0.04
C GLY A 9 16.68 -10.61 -1.05
N LYS A 10 15.79 -11.61 -1.25
CA LYS A 10 14.74 -11.63 -2.29
C LYS A 10 13.42 -11.05 -1.84
N ALA A 11 13.26 -10.77 -0.56
CA ALA A 11 12.07 -10.16 0.04
C ALA A 11 12.45 -9.20 1.15
N GLU A 12 11.52 -8.40 1.58
CA GLU A 12 11.61 -7.54 2.75
C GLU A 12 10.45 -7.80 3.68
N ILE A 13 10.71 -7.79 4.98
CA ILE A 13 9.67 -7.86 6.01
C ILE A 13 9.49 -6.45 6.56
N GLY A 14 8.35 -5.84 6.22
CA GLY A 14 7.92 -4.55 6.74
C GLY A 14 6.83 -4.70 7.81
N MET A 15 6.51 -3.61 8.48
CA MET A 15 5.41 -3.53 9.43
C MET A 15 4.14 -3.03 8.74
N HIS A 16 3.02 -3.73 8.98
CA HIS A 16 1.68 -3.27 8.63
C HIS A 16 0.78 -3.41 9.85
N LEU A 17 0.44 -2.28 10.47
CA LEU A 17 -0.24 -2.24 11.76
C LEU A 17 -1.70 -1.83 11.60
N HIS A 18 -2.61 -2.72 12.05
CA HIS A 18 -4.01 -2.39 12.28
C HIS A 18 -4.26 -2.22 13.77
N ALA A 19 -4.74 -1.05 14.18
CA ALA A 19 -4.74 -0.64 15.58
C ALA A 19 -5.64 -1.47 16.49
N TRP A 20 -6.77 -1.98 15.96
CA TRP A 20 -7.79 -2.68 16.75
C TRP A 20 -7.43 -4.10 17.17
N ASN A 21 -6.52 -4.76 16.48
CA ASN A 21 -6.12 -6.14 16.74
C ASN A 21 -4.66 -6.27 17.20
N ASN A 22 -3.98 -5.16 17.47
CA ASN A 22 -2.58 -5.13 17.86
C ASN A 22 -2.43 -4.67 19.32
N PRO A 23 -1.77 -5.46 20.20
CA PRO A 23 -1.48 -5.07 21.59
C PRO A 23 -0.62 -3.79 21.69
N PRO A 24 -0.74 -3.08 22.84
CA PRO A 24 -1.69 -3.32 23.93
C PRO A 24 -3.13 -3.05 23.49
N MET A 25 -4.07 -3.85 24.01
CA MET A 25 -5.49 -3.57 23.80
C MET A 25 -5.87 -2.31 24.56
N TYR A 26 -6.56 -1.42 23.90
CA TYR A 26 -7.00 -0.14 24.45
C TYR A 26 -8.40 0.18 23.93
N GLN A 27 -9.30 0.57 24.83
CA GLN A 27 -10.68 0.90 24.49
C GLN A 27 -10.76 2.38 24.14
N LEU A 28 -11.03 2.68 22.87
CA LEU A 28 -11.42 4.04 22.46
C LEU A 28 -12.90 4.27 22.72
N GLU A 29 -13.28 5.51 22.89
CA GLU A 29 -14.69 5.91 22.84
C GLU A 29 -15.27 5.64 21.46
N VAL A 30 -16.44 4.97 21.42
CA VAL A 30 -17.10 4.61 20.17
C VAL A 30 -18.16 5.66 19.86
N ALA A 31 -17.84 6.58 18.97
CA ALA A 31 -18.76 7.62 18.50
C ALA A 31 -19.22 7.40 17.05
N GLN A 32 -18.53 6.56 16.28
CA GLN A 32 -18.79 6.29 14.88
C GLN A 32 -18.65 4.80 14.53
N GLU A 33 -19.31 4.36 13.46
CA GLU A 33 -19.27 2.96 12.96
C GLU A 33 -18.04 2.69 12.08
N GLY A 34 -16.85 3.12 12.49
CA GLY A 34 -15.61 2.87 11.80
C GLY A 34 -14.65 2.00 12.60
N ALA A 35 -13.75 1.28 11.93
CA ALA A 35 -12.62 0.69 12.63
C ALA A 35 -11.62 1.79 13.00
N PRO A 36 -10.96 1.74 14.17
CA PRO A 36 -10.08 2.82 14.57
C PRO A 36 -8.82 2.93 13.70
N TYR A 37 -8.38 4.14 13.47
CA TYR A 37 -7.05 4.45 12.97
C TYR A 37 -6.04 4.44 14.12
N LEU A 38 -4.77 4.17 13.85
CA LEU A 38 -3.75 4.24 14.89
C LEU A 38 -3.61 5.66 15.46
N ILE A 39 -3.81 6.66 14.61
CA ILE A 39 -3.73 8.09 14.97
C ILE A 39 -4.87 8.60 15.89
N GLU A 40 -5.86 7.75 16.21
CA GLU A 40 -6.92 8.05 17.18
C GLU A 40 -6.51 7.71 18.63
N TYR A 41 -5.46 6.93 18.80
CA TYR A 41 -5.01 6.51 20.11
C TYR A 41 -4.11 7.57 20.77
N PRO A 42 -4.07 7.64 22.12
CA PRO A 42 -3.06 8.44 22.81
C PRO A 42 -1.64 8.08 22.36
N ASP A 43 -0.74 9.06 22.38
CA ASP A 43 0.62 8.92 21.87
C ASP A 43 1.40 7.76 22.50
N ASP A 44 1.25 7.54 23.81
CA ASP A 44 1.89 6.45 24.53
C ASP A 44 1.33 5.08 24.12
N VAL A 45 0.03 4.99 23.84
CA VAL A 45 -0.62 3.77 23.34
C VAL A 45 -0.21 3.50 21.90
N MET A 46 -0.16 4.53 21.05
CA MET A 46 0.34 4.43 19.67
C MET A 46 1.78 3.92 19.67
N GLU A 47 2.65 4.50 20.51
CA GLU A 47 4.03 4.07 20.66
C GLU A 47 4.13 2.61 21.12
N ALA A 48 3.34 2.23 22.14
CA ALA A 48 3.34 0.86 22.65
C ALA A 48 2.94 -0.16 21.60
N LYS A 49 1.96 0.14 20.75
CA LYS A 49 1.52 -0.72 19.64
C LYS A 49 2.62 -0.88 18.57
N ILE A 50 3.28 0.21 18.18
CA ILE A 50 4.39 0.19 17.23
C ILE A 50 5.54 -0.66 17.79
N LYS A 51 5.93 -0.40 19.04
CA LYS A 51 6.99 -1.14 19.73
C LYS A 51 6.67 -2.63 19.82
N PHE A 52 5.44 -2.97 20.21
CA PHE A 52 5.01 -4.36 20.33
C PHE A 52 5.18 -5.11 19.00
N LEU A 53 4.63 -4.56 17.90
CA LEU A 53 4.67 -5.25 16.61
C LEU A 53 6.09 -5.29 16.02
N THR A 54 6.87 -4.23 16.20
CA THR A 54 8.29 -4.20 15.81
C THR A 54 9.08 -5.31 16.50
N ASN A 55 8.92 -5.45 17.82
CA ASN A 55 9.58 -6.49 18.59
C ASN A 55 9.10 -7.90 18.20
N LEU A 56 7.80 -8.08 18.03
CA LEU A 56 7.21 -9.36 17.61
C LEU A 56 7.77 -9.82 16.26
N ILE A 57 7.85 -8.91 15.29
CA ILE A 57 8.44 -9.21 13.98
C ILE A 57 9.90 -9.65 14.15
N PHE A 58 10.68 -8.90 14.94
CA PHE A 58 12.09 -9.23 15.20
C PHE A 58 12.24 -10.58 15.92
N GLU A 59 11.47 -10.84 16.96
CA GLU A 59 11.49 -12.10 17.72
C GLU A 59 11.16 -13.31 16.82
N ARG A 60 10.16 -13.17 15.93
CA ARG A 60 9.71 -14.26 15.05
C ARG A 60 10.63 -14.50 13.86
N THR A 61 11.28 -13.46 13.38
CA THR A 61 12.06 -13.53 12.14
C THR A 61 13.55 -13.36 12.33
N GLY A 62 14.03 -12.75 13.41
CA GLY A 62 15.41 -12.29 13.59
C GLY A 62 15.76 -11.07 12.71
N ILE A 63 14.77 -10.47 12.03
CA ILE A 63 14.95 -9.34 11.11
C ILE A 63 14.20 -8.14 11.68
N LYS A 64 14.91 -7.04 11.94
CA LYS A 64 14.29 -5.78 12.33
C LYS A 64 13.61 -5.15 11.11
N PRO A 65 12.29 -4.90 11.16
CA PRO A 65 11.63 -4.20 10.07
C PRO A 65 12.12 -2.75 9.99
N VAL A 66 12.27 -2.25 8.77
CA VAL A 66 12.69 -0.86 8.51
C VAL A 66 11.77 -0.16 7.51
N SER A 67 10.80 -0.89 6.96
CA SER A 67 9.75 -0.38 6.08
C SER A 67 8.39 -0.52 6.75
N HIS A 68 7.50 0.39 6.41
CA HIS A 68 6.19 0.51 7.04
C HIS A 68 5.10 0.81 6.02
N ARG A 69 3.88 0.38 6.36
CA ARG A 69 2.63 0.82 5.75
C ARG A 69 1.55 0.92 6.82
N ALA A 70 0.92 2.08 6.96
CA ALA A 70 -0.16 2.28 7.91
C ALA A 70 -1.40 1.46 7.55
N GLY A 71 -2.00 0.84 8.55
CA GLY A 71 -3.32 0.25 8.41
C GLY A 71 -4.34 1.32 8.05
N ARG A 72 -5.16 1.06 7.01
CA ARG A 72 -6.15 2.02 6.49
C ARG A 72 -5.53 3.35 5.99
N TRP A 73 -4.23 3.37 5.68
CA TRP A 73 -3.50 4.49 5.06
C TRP A 73 -3.34 5.77 5.90
N ALA A 74 -3.88 5.84 7.10
CA ALA A 74 -3.87 7.06 7.90
C ALA A 74 -2.58 7.23 8.70
N THR A 75 -1.94 8.37 8.50
CA THR A 75 -0.72 8.80 9.19
C THR A 75 -0.84 10.25 9.67
N ASN A 76 -0.02 10.63 10.64
CA ASN A 76 0.17 12.00 11.08
C ASN A 76 1.64 12.22 11.47
N GLU A 77 2.01 13.45 11.82
CA GLU A 77 3.37 13.81 12.21
C GLU A 77 3.90 12.93 13.34
N LYS A 78 3.09 12.72 14.38
CA LYS A 78 3.46 11.88 15.52
C LYS A 78 3.75 10.43 15.12
N TYR A 79 3.01 9.89 14.18
CA TYR A 79 3.26 8.55 13.67
C TYR A 79 4.65 8.46 13.03
N PHE A 80 5.03 9.44 12.18
CA PHE A 80 6.36 9.47 11.56
C PHE A 80 7.49 9.66 12.57
N GLU A 81 7.29 10.47 13.61
CA GLU A 81 8.24 10.57 14.72
C GLU A 81 8.49 9.22 15.39
N LEU A 82 7.42 8.49 15.67
CA LEU A 82 7.51 7.15 16.27
C LEU A 82 8.14 6.14 15.33
N LEU A 83 7.80 6.16 14.05
CA LEU A 83 8.44 5.30 13.05
C LEU A 83 9.96 5.54 13.03
N SER A 84 10.38 6.78 12.93
CA SER A 84 11.80 7.16 12.97
C SER A 84 12.49 6.71 14.27
N LYS A 85 11.86 6.94 15.43
CA LYS A 85 12.33 6.50 16.76
C LYS A 85 12.61 4.98 16.81
N TYR A 86 11.78 4.17 16.16
CA TYR A 86 11.95 2.71 16.10
C TYR A 86 12.80 2.23 14.94
N GLY A 87 13.38 3.15 14.15
CA GLY A 87 14.34 2.86 13.10
C GLY A 87 13.72 2.47 11.76
N TYR A 88 12.47 2.87 11.52
CA TYR A 88 11.88 2.82 10.19
C TYR A 88 12.47 3.94 9.34
N VAL A 89 12.87 3.60 8.12
CA VAL A 89 13.52 4.53 7.18
C VAL A 89 12.67 4.80 5.95
N VAL A 90 11.66 3.95 5.70
CA VAL A 90 10.76 4.10 4.56
C VAL A 90 9.32 3.78 4.94
N ASP A 91 8.39 4.61 4.46
CA ASP A 91 6.95 4.41 4.52
C ASP A 91 6.34 4.33 3.12
N CYS A 92 5.21 3.67 2.98
CA CYS A 92 4.46 3.60 1.73
C CYS A 92 2.94 3.66 1.98
N SER A 93 2.53 4.61 2.82
CA SER A 93 1.13 4.77 3.23
C SER A 93 0.36 5.77 2.36
N VAL A 94 1.04 6.70 1.69
CA VAL A 94 0.38 7.72 0.88
C VAL A 94 -0.20 7.13 -0.40
N THR A 95 -1.47 7.41 -0.65
CA THR A 95 -2.23 6.99 -1.84
C THR A 95 -2.61 8.21 -2.67
N PRO A 96 -1.74 8.71 -3.57
CA PRO A 96 -1.97 9.93 -4.33
C PRO A 96 -3.32 9.91 -5.06
N HIS A 97 -3.95 11.06 -5.17
CA HIS A 97 -5.26 11.28 -5.82
C HIS A 97 -6.48 10.73 -5.06
N VAL A 98 -6.29 10.08 -3.90
CA VAL A 98 -7.39 9.46 -3.14
C VAL A 98 -7.74 10.28 -1.91
N ASP A 99 -9.02 10.56 -1.73
CA ASP A 99 -9.58 11.14 -0.51
C ASP A 99 -10.28 10.05 0.32
N TRP A 100 -9.74 9.77 1.53
CA TRP A 100 -10.31 8.78 2.45
C TRP A 100 -11.22 9.41 3.52
N LYS A 101 -11.56 10.70 3.45
CA LYS A 101 -12.40 11.36 4.48
C LYS A 101 -13.78 10.75 4.64
N THR A 102 -14.28 10.05 3.63
CA THR A 102 -15.54 9.28 3.76
C THR A 102 -15.40 7.98 4.54
N SER A 103 -14.17 7.53 4.80
CA SER A 103 -13.90 6.33 5.60
C SER A 103 -13.78 6.72 7.05
N LEU A 104 -14.86 6.52 7.83
CA LEU A 104 -14.92 6.93 9.22
C LEU A 104 -13.97 6.11 10.10
N GLY A 105 -13.40 6.76 11.12
CA GLY A 105 -12.74 6.15 12.25
C GLY A 105 -13.73 5.76 13.34
N GLN A 106 -13.27 5.56 14.56
CA GLN A 106 -14.09 5.15 15.70
C GLN A 106 -14.48 6.32 16.62
N THR A 107 -13.57 7.27 16.81
CA THR A 107 -13.81 8.44 17.67
C THR A 107 -14.54 9.54 16.90
N GLU A 108 -15.16 10.47 17.62
CA GLU A 108 -15.94 11.56 17.03
C GLU A 108 -15.10 12.39 16.06
N GLY A 109 -15.62 12.60 14.83
CA GLY A 109 -14.96 13.37 13.78
C GLY A 109 -13.76 12.68 13.13
N SER A 110 -13.35 11.50 13.59
CA SER A 110 -12.22 10.79 12.99
C SER A 110 -12.57 10.21 11.62
N CYS A 111 -11.68 10.41 10.67
CA CYS A 111 -11.81 9.90 9.30
C CYS A 111 -10.43 9.62 8.69
N GLY A 112 -10.43 9.02 7.50
CA GLY A 112 -9.20 8.75 6.76
C GLY A 112 -8.52 10.02 6.25
N SER A 113 -7.26 9.89 5.88
CA SER A 113 -6.43 10.97 5.35
C SER A 113 -6.87 11.40 3.94
N ASP A 114 -6.73 12.68 3.64
CA ASP A 114 -6.92 13.22 2.29
C ASP A 114 -5.58 13.26 1.56
N TYR A 115 -5.41 12.41 0.56
CA TYR A 115 -4.25 12.37 -0.31
C TYR A 115 -4.53 12.85 -1.73
N SER A 116 -5.67 13.54 -1.96
CA SER A 116 -6.07 14.01 -3.29
C SER A 116 -5.04 14.90 -3.98
N SER A 117 -4.27 15.66 -3.20
CA SER A 117 -3.18 16.54 -3.66
C SER A 117 -1.78 16.06 -3.25
N ALA A 118 -1.66 14.84 -2.73
CA ALA A 118 -0.37 14.32 -2.29
C ALA A 118 0.59 14.12 -3.49
N LYS A 119 1.90 14.26 -3.21
CA LYS A 119 2.95 13.95 -4.20
C LYS A 119 2.87 12.48 -4.60
N ASP A 120 3.14 12.20 -5.85
CA ASP A 120 3.14 10.86 -6.44
C ASP A 120 4.55 10.30 -6.71
N LYS A 121 5.59 11.02 -6.28
CA LYS A 121 7.00 10.63 -6.31
C LYS A 121 7.55 10.54 -4.90
N PRO A 122 8.63 9.78 -4.65
CA PRO A 122 9.24 9.69 -3.33
C PRO A 122 9.65 11.06 -2.78
N TYR A 123 9.46 11.26 -1.49
CA TYR A 123 9.86 12.48 -0.79
C TYR A 123 10.19 12.20 0.67
N SER A 124 11.07 13.02 1.22
CA SER A 124 11.42 12.96 2.65
C SER A 124 10.32 13.59 3.49
N ILE A 125 9.97 12.94 4.58
CA ILE A 125 9.15 13.48 5.67
C ILE A 125 10.10 13.73 6.84
N ASP A 126 10.41 15.00 7.08
CA ASP A 126 11.25 15.39 8.21
C ASP A 126 10.44 15.34 9.50
N THR A 127 11.04 14.84 10.56
CA THR A 127 10.42 14.71 11.88
C THR A 127 11.01 15.73 12.85
N SER A 128 10.26 16.10 13.88
CA SER A 128 10.67 17.14 14.86
C SER A 128 11.94 16.78 15.63
N ASN A 129 12.33 15.49 15.66
CA ASN A 129 13.57 15.03 16.29
C ASN A 129 14.82 15.11 15.39
N GLY A 130 14.71 15.73 14.20
CA GLY A 130 15.82 15.92 13.26
C GLY A 130 16.14 14.69 12.40
N SER A 131 15.30 13.66 12.44
CA SER A 131 15.38 12.50 11.55
C SER A 131 14.42 12.65 10.37
N SER A 132 14.48 11.74 9.40
CA SER A 132 13.52 11.70 8.29
C SER A 132 13.12 10.28 7.94
N VAL A 133 11.93 10.14 7.37
CA VAL A 133 11.43 8.90 6.79
C VAL A 133 11.14 9.15 5.31
N LEU A 134 11.61 8.29 4.43
CA LEU A 134 11.30 8.37 3.01
C LEU A 134 9.87 7.86 2.78
N GLU A 135 8.98 8.73 2.32
CA GLU A 135 7.68 8.29 1.80
C GLU A 135 7.83 7.85 0.35
N VAL A 136 7.39 6.64 0.07
CA VAL A 136 7.31 6.07 -1.29
C VAL A 136 5.83 5.84 -1.61
N PRO A 137 5.15 6.81 -2.23
CA PRO A 137 3.72 6.74 -2.45
C PRO A 137 3.28 5.54 -3.30
N VAL A 138 2.11 4.99 -3.00
CA VAL A 138 1.52 3.92 -3.82
C VAL A 138 1.37 4.39 -5.27
N THR A 139 1.68 3.51 -6.22
CA THR A 139 1.52 3.84 -7.64
C THR A 139 0.04 3.86 -8.02
N ILE A 140 -0.50 5.05 -8.16
CA ILE A 140 -1.86 5.32 -8.60
C ILE A 140 -1.80 6.30 -9.76
N LEU A 141 -2.52 5.99 -10.83
CA LEU A 141 -2.63 6.82 -12.02
C LEU A 141 -4.07 7.28 -12.19
N ARG A 142 -4.31 8.58 -12.20
CA ARG A 142 -5.60 9.13 -12.62
C ARG A 142 -5.68 9.13 -14.14
N SER A 143 -6.69 8.46 -14.70
CA SER A 143 -6.81 8.27 -16.14
C SER A 143 -8.25 8.45 -16.63
N HIS A 144 -8.38 9.02 -17.82
CA HIS A 144 -9.62 9.11 -18.59
C HIS A 144 -9.69 8.04 -19.69
N LYS A 145 -8.75 7.09 -19.72
CA LYS A 145 -8.75 6.01 -20.70
C LYS A 145 -9.97 5.12 -20.53
N LEU A 146 -10.63 4.85 -21.64
CA LEU A 146 -11.77 3.94 -21.67
C LEU A 146 -11.29 2.48 -21.68
N PHE A 147 -11.60 1.76 -20.62
CA PHE A 147 -11.44 0.31 -20.55
C PHE A 147 -12.83 -0.33 -20.67
N LEU A 148 -13.12 -0.90 -21.83
CA LEU A 148 -14.43 -1.48 -22.11
C LEU A 148 -14.62 -2.80 -21.34
N LYS A 149 -15.58 -2.81 -20.42
CA LYS A 149 -16.07 -4.01 -19.75
C LYS A 149 -17.40 -4.39 -20.37
N THR A 150 -17.37 -5.30 -21.34
CA THR A 150 -18.54 -5.66 -22.18
C THR A 150 -19.43 -6.74 -21.61
N SER A 151 -19.14 -7.24 -20.40
CA SER A 151 -19.87 -8.33 -19.76
C SER A 151 -21.36 -8.02 -19.46
N SER A 152 -21.73 -6.73 -19.42
CA SER A 152 -23.12 -6.29 -19.33
C SER A 152 -23.26 -4.82 -19.75
N ALA A 153 -24.48 -4.40 -20.13
CA ALA A 153 -24.80 -3.00 -20.45
C ALA A 153 -24.47 -2.06 -19.26
N LYS A 154 -24.68 -2.52 -18.02
CA LYS A 154 -24.35 -1.77 -16.80
C LYS A 154 -22.84 -1.54 -16.67
N ASN A 155 -22.03 -2.56 -16.98
CA ASN A 155 -20.57 -2.47 -16.93
C ASN A 155 -20.03 -1.56 -18.04
N LEU A 156 -20.64 -1.60 -19.24
CA LEU A 156 -20.30 -0.71 -20.33
C LEU A 156 -20.61 0.76 -19.97
N ALA A 157 -21.80 1.06 -19.46
CA ALA A 157 -22.15 2.40 -19.01
C ALA A 157 -21.23 2.92 -17.91
N ARG A 158 -20.85 2.05 -16.95
CA ARG A 158 -19.87 2.37 -15.89
C ARG A 158 -18.50 2.69 -16.50
N SER A 159 -18.03 1.91 -17.46
CA SER A 159 -16.75 2.17 -18.14
C SER A 159 -16.71 3.52 -18.82
N ILE A 160 -17.79 3.90 -19.51
CA ILE A 160 -17.92 5.21 -20.16
C ILE A 160 -17.93 6.32 -19.10
N TRP A 161 -18.69 6.17 -18.03
CA TRP A 161 -18.77 7.15 -16.95
C TRP A 161 -17.39 7.36 -16.27
N HIS A 162 -16.64 6.28 -16.02
CA HIS A 162 -15.28 6.34 -15.47
C HIS A 162 -14.32 7.07 -16.42
N ALA A 163 -14.41 6.81 -17.73
CA ALA A 163 -13.61 7.53 -18.71
C ALA A 163 -13.91 9.03 -18.75
N MET A 164 -15.18 9.42 -18.57
CA MET A 164 -15.60 10.83 -18.54
C MET A 164 -15.12 11.56 -17.27
N LYS A 165 -15.27 10.94 -16.11
CA LYS A 165 -14.87 11.54 -14.81
C LYS A 165 -13.38 11.45 -14.51
N GLY A 166 -12.69 10.51 -15.12
CA GLY A 166 -11.41 10.01 -14.66
C GLY A 166 -11.59 9.00 -13.53
N THR A 167 -10.68 8.06 -13.44
CA THR A 167 -10.65 7.04 -12.39
C THR A 167 -9.22 6.82 -11.93
N GLU A 168 -9.06 6.48 -10.67
CA GLU A 168 -7.79 6.11 -10.07
C GLU A 168 -7.52 4.64 -10.37
N LEU A 169 -6.50 4.40 -11.20
CA LEU A 169 -6.03 3.07 -11.57
C LEU A 169 -4.87 2.65 -10.68
N TRP A 170 -4.97 1.46 -10.11
CA TRP A 170 -3.99 0.89 -9.20
C TRP A 170 -3.33 -0.33 -9.80
N ILE A 171 -2.08 -0.60 -9.41
CA ILE A 171 -1.47 -1.91 -9.65
C ILE A 171 -1.89 -2.85 -8.52
N ARG A 172 -3.20 -3.10 -8.45
CA ARG A 172 -3.85 -3.98 -7.48
C ARG A 172 -4.95 -4.78 -8.16
N PRO A 173 -4.93 -6.12 -8.10
CA PRO A 173 -5.93 -6.95 -8.76
C PRO A 173 -7.31 -6.79 -8.12
N ASN A 174 -8.34 -6.70 -8.95
CA ASN A 174 -9.73 -6.71 -8.54
C ASN A 174 -10.56 -7.81 -9.23
N GLY A 175 -9.88 -8.75 -9.91
CA GLY A 175 -10.48 -9.85 -10.62
C GLY A 175 -10.82 -9.58 -12.08
N ASP A 176 -10.76 -8.32 -12.55
CA ASP A 176 -11.15 -7.94 -13.91
C ASP A 176 -10.40 -6.71 -14.46
N ASN A 177 -9.17 -6.48 -13.98
CA ASN A 177 -8.42 -5.26 -14.33
C ASN A 177 -6.98 -5.51 -14.78
N LEU A 178 -6.66 -6.69 -15.31
CA LEU A 178 -5.30 -7.01 -15.76
C LEU A 178 -4.78 -5.96 -16.77
N GLU A 179 -5.60 -5.58 -17.75
CA GLU A 179 -5.20 -4.61 -18.79
C GLU A 179 -5.08 -3.18 -18.21
N GLU A 180 -5.87 -2.84 -17.19
CA GLU A 180 -5.70 -1.57 -16.46
C GLU A 180 -4.35 -1.54 -15.73
N MET A 181 -3.98 -2.63 -15.03
CA MET A 181 -2.70 -2.75 -14.34
C MET A 181 -1.50 -2.69 -15.30
N LYS A 182 -1.56 -3.38 -16.44
CA LYS A 182 -0.54 -3.27 -17.49
C LYS A 182 -0.40 -1.84 -18.04
N TYR A 183 -1.54 -1.17 -18.23
CA TYR A 183 -1.54 0.22 -18.68
C TYR A 183 -0.89 1.15 -17.65
N VAL A 184 -1.16 0.95 -16.34
CA VAL A 184 -0.48 1.73 -15.29
C VAL A 184 1.03 1.49 -15.34
N LEU A 185 1.49 0.25 -15.49
CA LEU A 185 2.92 -0.06 -15.67
C LEU A 185 3.51 0.68 -16.88
N ASP A 186 2.83 0.66 -18.03
CA ASP A 186 3.31 1.36 -19.22
C ASP A 186 3.41 2.87 -19.02
N GLN A 187 2.38 3.49 -18.46
CA GLN A 187 2.38 4.93 -18.19
C GLN A 187 3.43 5.32 -17.15
N THR A 188 3.61 4.51 -16.12
CA THR A 188 4.66 4.72 -15.12
C THR A 188 6.05 4.58 -15.75
N TYR A 189 6.23 3.62 -16.66
CA TYR A 189 7.51 3.42 -17.35
C TYR A 189 7.91 4.59 -18.26
N VAL A 190 6.96 5.19 -18.98
CA VAL A 190 7.23 6.32 -19.90
C VAL A 190 7.23 7.67 -19.17
N SER A 191 6.71 7.74 -17.96
CA SER A 191 6.77 8.94 -17.12
C SER A 191 8.14 9.05 -16.44
N ASP A 192 8.39 10.15 -15.76
CA ASP A 192 9.59 10.35 -14.95
C ASP A 192 9.49 9.71 -13.53
N ARG A 193 8.63 8.73 -13.35
CA ARG A 193 8.57 7.90 -12.14
C ARG A 193 9.56 6.76 -12.22
N ASP A 194 10.40 6.62 -11.19
CA ASP A 194 11.48 5.64 -11.17
C ASP A 194 11.04 4.26 -10.70
N TYR A 195 9.82 4.12 -10.18
CA TYR A 195 9.29 2.87 -9.63
C TYR A 195 7.82 2.66 -9.96
N ALA A 196 7.38 1.42 -9.85
CA ALA A 196 5.98 1.01 -9.80
C ALA A 196 5.76 0.12 -8.57
N MET A 197 4.69 0.34 -7.82
CA MET A 197 4.38 -0.43 -6.61
C MET A 197 3.12 -1.27 -6.84
N PHE A 198 3.30 -2.59 -6.82
CA PHE A 198 2.20 -3.56 -6.79
C PHE A 198 1.68 -3.75 -5.37
N MET A 199 0.39 -4.00 -5.21
CA MET A 199 -0.22 -4.23 -3.92
C MET A 199 -1.27 -5.34 -3.96
N ILE A 200 -1.27 -6.19 -2.93
CA ILE A 200 -2.28 -7.20 -2.66
C ILE A 200 -2.32 -7.51 -1.16
N HIS A 201 -3.49 -7.88 -0.61
CA HIS A 201 -3.57 -8.43 0.74
C HIS A 201 -3.38 -9.95 0.70
N SER A 202 -2.70 -10.51 1.69
CA SER A 202 -2.49 -11.96 1.78
C SER A 202 -3.81 -12.75 1.84
N SER A 203 -4.86 -12.17 2.44
CA SER A 203 -6.20 -12.75 2.47
C SER A 203 -6.85 -12.86 1.08
N GLU A 204 -6.45 -12.03 0.12
CA GLU A 204 -6.94 -12.08 -1.25
C GLU A 204 -6.42 -13.29 -2.04
N LEU A 205 -5.40 -13.99 -1.52
CA LEU A 205 -4.78 -15.16 -2.15
C LEU A 205 -5.46 -16.49 -1.77
N MET A 206 -6.57 -16.45 -1.04
CA MET A 206 -7.32 -17.65 -0.64
C MET A 206 -8.82 -17.48 -0.88
N PRO A 207 -9.54 -18.56 -1.22
CA PRO A 207 -10.98 -18.51 -1.44
C PRO A 207 -11.72 -17.96 -0.21
N GLY A 208 -12.61 -16.98 -0.43
CA GLY A 208 -13.40 -16.37 0.64
C GLY A 208 -12.65 -15.45 1.59
N GLY A 209 -11.32 -15.27 1.42
CA GLY A 209 -10.52 -14.38 2.24
C GLY A 209 -10.72 -12.88 1.91
N SER A 210 -11.46 -12.59 0.85
CA SER A 210 -11.87 -11.23 0.48
C SER A 210 -13.23 -11.21 -0.20
N PRO A 211 -13.93 -10.07 -0.23
CA PRO A 211 -15.20 -9.95 -0.95
C PRO A 211 -15.05 -10.06 -2.48
N THR A 212 -13.83 -9.88 -3.00
CA THR A 212 -13.52 -9.95 -4.44
C THR A 212 -13.28 -11.39 -4.91
N PHE A 213 -12.48 -12.15 -4.16
CA PHE A 213 -12.06 -13.50 -4.53
C PHE A 213 -12.74 -14.53 -3.62
N LYS A 214 -13.96 -14.93 -4.00
CA LYS A 214 -14.87 -15.70 -3.12
C LYS A 214 -14.69 -17.21 -3.22
N ASP A 215 -14.22 -17.70 -4.34
CA ASP A 215 -14.18 -19.11 -4.68
C ASP A 215 -12.86 -19.50 -5.37
N GLU A 216 -12.64 -20.80 -5.52
CA GLU A 216 -11.44 -21.35 -6.16
C GLU A 216 -11.25 -20.86 -7.59
N ARG A 217 -12.33 -20.72 -8.36
CA ARG A 217 -12.26 -20.24 -9.75
C ARG A 217 -11.75 -18.79 -9.82
N SER A 218 -12.19 -17.92 -8.91
CA SER A 218 -11.71 -16.54 -8.83
C SER A 218 -10.25 -16.47 -8.39
N ILE A 219 -9.81 -17.39 -7.53
CA ILE A 219 -8.40 -17.49 -7.11
C ILE A 219 -7.53 -18.04 -8.26
N GLU A 220 -7.96 -19.05 -8.99
CA GLU A 220 -7.22 -19.54 -10.17
C GLU A 220 -7.04 -18.44 -11.22
N LYS A 221 -8.10 -17.65 -11.45
CA LYS A 221 -7.99 -16.48 -12.34
C LYS A 221 -7.00 -15.45 -11.80
N LEU A 222 -7.07 -15.15 -10.49
CA LEU A 222 -6.13 -14.22 -9.86
C LEU A 222 -4.68 -14.66 -10.08
N TYR A 223 -4.34 -15.94 -9.85
CA TYR A 223 -2.97 -16.42 -10.05
C TYR A 223 -2.53 -16.31 -11.51
N LYS A 224 -3.41 -16.61 -12.48
CA LYS A 224 -3.12 -16.42 -13.91
C LYS A 224 -2.89 -14.94 -14.25
N ASP A 225 -3.72 -14.06 -13.71
CA ASP A 225 -3.58 -12.61 -13.90
C ASP A 225 -2.27 -12.09 -13.29
N LEU A 226 -1.88 -12.58 -12.11
CA LEU A 226 -0.61 -12.22 -11.46
C LEU A 226 0.60 -12.72 -12.27
N GLU A 227 0.57 -13.96 -12.74
CA GLU A 227 1.63 -14.52 -13.59
C GLU A 227 1.80 -13.69 -14.88
N ALA A 228 0.68 -13.38 -15.55
CA ALA A 228 0.69 -12.55 -16.75
C ALA A 228 1.17 -11.11 -16.47
N LEU A 229 0.78 -10.52 -15.33
CA LEU A 229 1.20 -9.18 -14.94
C LEU A 229 2.70 -9.13 -14.65
N PHE A 230 3.23 -10.06 -13.86
CA PHE A 230 4.65 -10.08 -13.51
C PHE A 230 5.54 -10.47 -14.69
N ALA A 231 5.10 -11.38 -15.55
CA ALA A 231 5.79 -11.65 -16.81
C ALA A 231 5.86 -10.40 -17.69
N TYR A 232 4.77 -9.64 -17.80
CA TYR A 232 4.74 -8.37 -18.53
C TYR A 232 5.67 -7.32 -17.90
N ALA A 233 5.60 -7.17 -16.56
CA ALA A 233 6.42 -6.21 -15.85
C ALA A 233 7.93 -6.52 -15.94
N SER A 234 8.33 -7.80 -15.88
CA SER A 234 9.74 -8.22 -15.86
C SER A 234 10.55 -7.80 -17.10
N VAL A 235 9.88 -7.46 -18.21
CA VAL A 235 10.53 -6.94 -19.41
C VAL A 235 11.09 -5.53 -19.17
N LYS A 236 10.39 -4.71 -18.38
CA LYS A 236 10.66 -3.28 -18.20
C LYS A 236 11.16 -2.93 -16.80
N TYR A 237 10.85 -3.76 -15.81
CA TYR A 237 11.08 -3.50 -14.40
C TYR A 237 11.97 -4.56 -13.78
N GLU A 238 12.68 -4.16 -12.75
CA GLU A 238 13.44 -5.02 -11.85
C GLU A 238 12.83 -4.94 -10.44
N GLY A 239 12.64 -6.10 -9.78
CA GLY A 239 12.14 -6.15 -8.42
C GLY A 239 13.20 -5.70 -7.42
N ILE A 240 12.88 -4.73 -6.56
CA ILE A 240 13.73 -4.30 -5.46
C ILE A 240 12.98 -4.28 -4.14
N ARG A 241 13.71 -4.25 -3.04
CA ARG A 241 13.12 -4.07 -1.72
C ARG A 241 12.89 -2.58 -1.45
N LEU A 242 11.86 -2.27 -0.69
CA LEU A 242 11.49 -0.90 -0.38
C LEU A 242 12.64 -0.12 0.30
N ARG A 243 13.40 -0.80 1.22
CA ARG A 243 14.60 -0.23 1.85
C ARG A 243 15.70 0.16 0.86
N ASP A 244 15.79 -0.50 -0.27
CA ASP A 244 16.84 -0.22 -1.26
C ASP A 244 16.61 1.14 -1.94
N LEU A 245 15.36 1.60 -2.02
CA LEU A 245 15.02 2.96 -2.46
C LEU A 245 15.55 4.03 -1.49
N SER A 246 15.46 3.79 -0.17
CA SER A 246 15.99 4.74 0.83
C SER A 246 17.52 4.85 0.81
N ASN A 247 18.20 3.85 0.29
CA ASN A 247 19.66 3.82 0.17
C ASN A 247 20.18 4.42 -1.14
N GLY A 248 19.32 5.00 -1.97
CA GLY A 248 19.70 5.57 -3.26
C GLY A 248 20.17 4.54 -4.29
N LYS A 249 19.76 3.26 -4.14
CA LYS A 249 20.01 2.26 -5.20
C LYS A 249 19.13 2.60 -6.39
N GLU A 250 19.78 3.12 -7.42
CA GLU A 250 19.16 3.26 -8.73
C GLU A 250 18.96 1.86 -9.35
N SER A 251 17.85 1.70 -10.06
CA SER A 251 17.62 0.55 -10.94
C SER A 251 18.76 0.44 -11.96
N SER A 252 19.06 -0.78 -12.40
CA SER A 252 20.04 -0.99 -13.50
C SER A 252 19.66 -0.13 -14.71
N ALA A 253 20.65 0.39 -15.43
CA ALA A 253 20.51 1.43 -16.49
C ALA A 253 19.44 1.15 -17.57
N ASN A 254 18.89 -0.07 -17.64
CA ASN A 254 17.91 -0.50 -18.64
C ASN A 254 16.54 -0.92 -18.08
N LYS A 255 16.33 -0.93 -16.75
CA LYS A 255 15.04 -1.33 -16.14
C LYS A 255 14.68 -0.40 -15.01
N ARG A 256 13.39 -0.15 -14.81
CA ARG A 256 12.86 0.57 -13.65
C ARG A 256 12.55 -0.39 -12.49
N THR A 257 12.29 0.16 -11.34
CA THR A 257 11.95 -0.60 -10.12
C THR A 257 10.45 -0.97 -10.09
N LEU A 258 10.16 -2.22 -9.75
CA LEU A 258 8.82 -2.72 -9.50
C LEU A 258 8.67 -3.14 -8.04
#